data_0ee5f0c017a3b04630247381883c9eaf
#
_entry.id   0ee5f0c017a3b04630247381883c9eaf
#
_cell.length_a   1.000
_cell.length_b   1.000
_cell.length_c   1.000
_cell.angle_alpha   90.00
_cell.angle_beta   90.00
_cell.angle_gamma   90.00
#
_symmetry.space_group_name_H-M   'P 1'
#
loop_
_entity.id
_entity.type
_entity.pdbx_description
1 polymer ?
#
loop_
_entity_poly.entity_id
_entity_poly.type
_entity_poly.pdbx_seq_one_letter_code
_entity_poly.pdbx_strand_id
1 'polypeptide(L)'
;MKMAAALCATLAGPALAEVVTCDLSGVPVSFAIDRSQFAPAQDAGDPPRRRVTTVQMDGAQFPAEPIMMGDVRGFWAEGLGGSDAMLVIQGDGSAVYANSRAGERLTGNCTVIQ
;
A
#
# COMPACT_ATOMS: atom_id res chain seq x y z
N MET A 1 -2.94 7.00 -38.44
CA MET A 1 -3.03 7.05 -37.82
C MET A 1 -2.75 7.01 -36.72
N LYS A 2 -2.50 6.90 -36.70
CA LYS A 2 -2.43 6.92 -35.73
C LYS A 2 -1.96 6.68 -34.72
N MET A 3 -1.78 6.48 -34.72
CA MET A 3 -1.54 6.29 -33.75
C MET A 3 -0.92 6.24 -32.91
N ALA A 4 -0.81 6.24 -33.02
CA ALA A 4 -0.32 6.18 -32.22
C ALA A 4 0.10 6.04 -31.28
N ALA A 5 -0.02 6.04 -31.27
CA ALA A 5 0.35 5.99 -30.43
C ALA A 5 0.85 5.67 -29.64
N ALA A 6 0.84 5.62 -29.86
CA ALA A 6 1.20 5.38 -29.18
C ALA A 6 1.73 5.17 -28.36
N LEU A 7 1.74 5.17 -28.51
CA LEU A 7 2.08 5.00 -27.83
C LEU A 7 2.51 5.03 -26.79
N CYS A 8 2.29 5.21 -26.80
CA CYS A 8 2.63 5.20 -25.90
C CYS A 8 3.08 4.80 -25.05
N ALA A 9 3.04 4.76 -25.30
CA ALA A 9 3.30 4.42 -24.57
C ALA A 9 4.05 4.02 -23.82
N THR A 10 4.18 4.01 -23.99
CA THR A 10 4.74 3.56 -23.34
C THR A 10 5.46 3.78 -22.42
N LEU A 11 5.40 4.15 -22.67
CA LEU A 11 5.95 4.27 -21.85
C LEU A 11 6.12 4.14 -20.72
N ALA A 12 5.86 4.05 -21.00
CA ALA A 12 5.83 4.15 -19.58
C ALA A 12 7.10 3.62 -18.96
N GLY A 13 7.72 4.30 -18.11
CA GLY A 13 8.88 3.81 -17.39
C GLY A 13 8.52 2.60 -16.56
N PRO A 14 9.51 1.93 -15.97
CA PRO A 14 9.23 0.80 -15.09
C PRO A 14 8.27 1.19 -13.99
N ALA A 15 7.35 0.31 -13.68
CA ALA A 15 6.42 0.55 -12.61
C ALA A 15 7.18 0.51 -11.28
N LEU A 16 7.28 1.64 -10.60
CA LEU A 16 7.88 1.72 -9.27
C LEU A 16 6.84 1.59 -8.18
N ALA A 17 5.56 1.51 -8.55
CA ALA A 17 4.47 1.41 -7.60
C ALA A 17 3.75 0.08 -7.76
N GLU A 18 3.29 -0.44 -6.64
CA GLU A 18 2.36 -1.56 -6.58
C GLU A 18 1.02 -1.03 -6.10
N VAL A 19 -0.06 -1.50 -6.70
CA VAL A 19 -1.41 -1.16 -6.26
C VAL A 19 -1.98 -2.36 -5.53
N VAL A 20 -2.39 -2.16 -4.29
CA VAL A 20 -2.95 -3.21 -3.45
C VAL A 20 -4.44 -2.97 -3.33
N THR A 21 -5.22 -4.01 -3.58
CA THR A 21 -6.68 -3.96 -3.46
C THR A 21 -7.12 -5.14 -2.61
N CYS A 22 -7.91 -4.87 -1.58
CA CYS A 22 -8.32 -5.88 -0.61
C CYS A 22 -9.83 -5.91 -0.45
N ASP A 23 -10.33 -7.08 -0.12
CA ASP A 23 -11.67 -7.28 0.39
C ASP A 23 -11.54 -7.92 1.76
N LEU A 24 -11.82 -7.15 2.79
CA LEU A 24 -11.68 -7.59 4.19
C LEU A 24 -13.08 -7.79 4.76
N SER A 25 -13.63 -8.99 4.55
CA SER A 25 -14.98 -9.33 5.04
C SER A 25 -16.03 -8.33 4.51
N GLY A 26 -15.92 -7.96 3.24
CA GLY A 26 -16.83 -7.01 2.61
C GLY A 26 -16.40 -5.56 2.70
N VAL A 27 -15.31 -5.25 3.40
CA VAL A 27 -14.79 -3.88 3.49
C VAL A 27 -13.72 -3.68 2.42
N PRO A 28 -13.93 -2.78 1.45
CA PRO A 28 -12.93 -2.55 0.41
C PRO A 28 -11.79 -1.69 0.94
N VAL A 29 -10.57 -2.06 0.59
CA VAL A 29 -9.37 -1.32 0.94
C VAL A 29 -8.47 -1.23 -0.28
N SER A 30 -7.90 -0.06 -0.52
CA SER A 30 -6.90 0.10 -1.58
C SER A 30 -5.85 1.11 -1.19
N PHE A 31 -4.62 0.87 -1.64
CA PHE A 31 -3.51 1.79 -1.45
C PHE A 31 -2.40 1.43 -2.43
N ALA A 32 -1.46 2.35 -2.60
CA ALA A 32 -0.31 2.12 -3.46
C ALA A 32 0.96 2.11 -2.63
N ILE A 33 1.91 1.27 -3.02
CA ILE A 33 3.23 1.24 -2.41
C ILE A 33 4.22 1.72 -3.45
N ASP A 34 4.89 2.82 -3.16
CA ASP A 34 5.95 3.34 -4.02
C ASP A 34 7.25 2.63 -3.64
N ARG A 35 7.67 1.71 -4.51
CA ARG A 35 8.84 0.90 -4.24
C ARG A 35 10.12 1.71 -4.10
N SER A 36 10.17 2.89 -4.73
CA SER A 36 11.35 3.74 -4.63
C SER A 36 11.58 4.25 -3.21
N GLN A 37 10.54 4.32 -2.40
CA GLN A 37 10.66 4.76 -1.01
C GLN A 37 11.40 3.75 -0.14
N PHE A 38 11.54 2.52 -0.62
CA PHE A 38 12.24 1.46 0.11
C PHE A 38 13.67 1.27 -0.35
N ALA A 39 14.12 2.02 -1.34
CA ALA A 39 15.50 1.95 -1.80
C ALA A 39 16.44 2.48 -0.71
N PRO A 40 17.63 1.89 -0.56
CA PRO A 40 18.59 2.40 0.41
C PRO A 40 19.07 3.79 0.01
N ALA A 41 19.48 4.58 1.01
CA ALA A 41 20.10 5.87 0.75
C ALA A 41 21.38 5.66 -0.03
N GLN A 42 21.62 6.53 -1.03
CA GLN A 42 22.79 6.40 -1.89
C GLN A 42 24.03 7.01 -1.25
N ASP A 43 23.85 8.06 -0.46
CA ASP A 43 24.93 8.73 0.25
C ASP A 43 24.71 8.68 1.74
N ALA A 44 25.79 8.57 2.50
CA ALA A 44 25.70 8.46 3.94
C ALA A 44 25.04 9.67 4.60
N GLY A 45 25.05 10.82 3.92
CA GLY A 45 24.44 12.03 4.46
C GLY A 45 23.00 12.26 4.03
N ASP A 46 22.43 11.35 3.26
CA ASP A 46 21.05 11.52 2.80
C ASP A 46 20.07 11.35 3.96
N PRO A 47 19.04 12.19 4.04
CA PRO A 47 18.00 11.96 5.04
C PRO A 47 17.23 10.70 4.73
N PRO A 48 16.65 10.03 5.76
CA PRO A 48 15.80 8.87 5.53
C PRO A 48 14.63 9.25 4.64
N ARG A 49 14.27 8.36 3.73
CA ARG A 49 13.11 8.57 2.87
C ARG A 49 11.85 8.35 3.68
N ARG A 50 10.92 9.29 3.54
CA ARG A 50 9.64 9.16 4.20
C ARG A 50 8.75 8.23 3.39
N ARG A 51 8.20 7.21 4.03
CA ARG A 51 7.32 6.24 3.41
C ARG A 51 5.89 6.56 3.80
N VAL A 52 5.13 7.10 2.86
CA VAL A 52 3.75 7.51 3.12
C VAL A 52 2.90 7.14 1.92
N THR A 53 1.75 6.56 2.19
CA THR A 53 0.73 6.30 1.17
C THR A 53 -0.62 6.78 1.70
N THR A 54 -1.58 6.92 0.80
CA THR A 54 -2.96 7.21 1.16
C THR A 54 -3.76 5.94 1.04
N VAL A 55 -4.37 5.51 2.14
CA VAL A 55 -5.24 4.34 2.17
C VAL A 55 -6.66 4.79 1.98
N GLN A 56 -7.38 4.09 1.09
CA GLN A 56 -8.82 4.24 0.94
C GLN A 56 -9.48 3.00 1.54
N MET A 57 -10.34 3.21 2.53
CA MET A 57 -10.98 2.12 3.24
C MET A 57 -12.43 2.50 3.51
N ASP A 58 -13.34 1.77 2.88
CA ASP A 58 -14.78 1.92 3.10
C ASP A 58 -15.24 3.39 2.98
N GLY A 59 -14.76 4.08 1.93
CA GLY A 59 -15.14 5.47 1.67
C GLY A 59 -14.34 6.51 2.42
N ALA A 60 -13.48 6.11 3.35
CA ALA A 60 -12.60 7.03 4.08
C ALA A 60 -11.20 7.00 3.49
N GLN A 61 -10.47 8.09 3.67
CA GLN A 61 -9.06 8.18 3.26
C GLN A 61 -8.22 8.60 4.44
N PHE A 62 -7.03 8.02 4.56
CA PHE A 62 -6.10 8.41 5.61
C PHE A 62 -4.66 8.10 5.19
N PRO A 63 -3.69 8.83 5.75
CA PRO A 63 -2.29 8.53 5.49
C PRO A 63 -1.83 7.33 6.29
N ALA A 64 -0.90 6.57 5.72
CA ALA A 64 -0.34 5.41 6.38
C ALA A 64 1.08 5.18 5.91
N GLU A 65 1.83 4.41 6.69
CA GLU A 65 3.16 3.98 6.31
C GLU A 65 3.05 2.63 5.62
N PRO A 66 3.47 2.51 4.35
CA PRO A 66 3.40 1.21 3.67
C PRO A 66 4.43 0.23 4.21
N ILE A 67 4.07 -1.05 4.19
CA ILE A 67 4.94 -2.15 4.61
C ILE A 67 5.29 -2.97 3.38
N MET A 68 6.59 -3.21 3.18
CA MET A 68 7.07 -4.08 2.11
C MET A 68 8.31 -4.83 2.62
N MET A 69 8.12 -6.11 2.97
CA MET A 69 9.19 -6.97 3.47
C MET A 69 9.08 -8.31 2.76
N GLY A 70 10.03 -8.59 1.84
CA GLY A 70 9.94 -9.79 1.03
C GLY A 70 8.65 -9.78 0.22
N ASP A 71 7.83 -10.81 0.37
CA ASP A 71 6.52 -10.87 -0.28
C ASP A 71 5.36 -10.39 0.61
N VAL A 72 5.68 -9.90 1.81
CA VAL A 72 4.69 -9.34 2.73
C VAL A 72 4.43 -7.89 2.35
N ARG A 73 3.15 -7.51 2.33
CA ARG A 73 2.72 -6.15 2.02
C ARG A 73 1.74 -5.68 3.09
N GLY A 74 1.52 -4.39 3.18
CA GLY A 74 0.55 -3.87 4.12
C GLY A 74 0.74 -2.40 4.39
N PHE A 75 0.15 -1.95 5.50
CA PHE A 75 0.33 -0.57 5.96
C PHE A 75 0.17 -0.49 7.47
N TRP A 76 0.70 0.58 8.03
CA TRP A 76 0.52 0.94 9.43
C TRP A 76 0.10 2.40 9.49
N ALA A 77 -0.99 2.68 10.20
CA ALA A 77 -1.49 4.03 10.41
C ALA A 77 -1.59 4.32 11.89
N GLU A 78 -1.03 5.44 12.32
CA GLU A 78 -1.03 5.83 13.72
C GLU A 78 -2.06 6.92 13.96
N GLY A 79 -2.71 6.86 15.11
CA GLY A 79 -3.53 7.96 15.60
C GLY A 79 -4.86 8.17 14.90
N LEU A 80 -5.33 7.21 14.11
CA LEU A 80 -6.60 7.35 13.42
C LEU A 80 -7.75 7.38 14.42
N GLY A 81 -8.35 8.58 14.59
CA GLY A 81 -9.43 8.71 15.56
C GLY A 81 -9.03 8.28 16.96
N GLY A 82 -7.74 8.39 17.30
CA GLY A 82 -7.20 7.99 18.58
C GLY A 82 -6.81 6.53 18.67
N SER A 83 -6.74 5.82 17.54
CA SER A 83 -6.34 4.41 17.54
C SER A 83 -5.30 4.15 16.45
N ASP A 84 -4.61 3.02 16.56
CA ASP A 84 -3.66 2.57 15.55
C ASP A 84 -4.28 1.46 14.71
N ALA A 85 -3.89 1.40 13.45
CA ALA A 85 -4.39 0.39 12.53
C ALA A 85 -3.22 -0.24 11.78
N MET A 86 -3.33 -1.54 11.50
CA MET A 86 -2.31 -2.27 10.76
C MET A 86 -2.97 -3.30 9.86
N LEU A 87 -2.50 -3.37 8.61
CA LEU A 87 -2.89 -4.41 7.68
C LEU A 87 -1.63 -5.18 7.29
N VAL A 88 -1.69 -6.51 7.37
CA VAL A 88 -0.60 -7.39 6.95
C VAL A 88 -1.14 -8.36 5.92
N ILE A 89 -0.47 -8.43 4.76
CA ILE A 89 -0.86 -9.27 3.64
C ILE A 89 0.27 -10.26 3.39
N GLN A 90 -0.05 -11.54 3.46
CA GLN A 90 0.91 -12.60 3.20
C GLN A 90 1.13 -12.80 1.70
N GLY A 91 2.17 -13.53 1.33
CA GLY A 91 2.50 -13.76 -0.08
C GLY A 91 1.42 -14.46 -0.87
N ASP A 92 0.55 -15.23 -0.20
CA ASP A 92 -0.58 -15.91 -0.85
C ASP A 92 -1.82 -15.01 -0.99
N GLY A 93 -1.74 -13.75 -0.54
CA GLY A 93 -2.84 -12.81 -0.63
C GLY A 93 -3.73 -12.76 0.59
N SER A 94 -3.57 -13.69 1.53
CA SER A 94 -4.37 -13.64 2.76
C SER A 94 -3.97 -12.44 3.60
N ALA A 95 -4.95 -11.79 4.24
CA ALA A 95 -4.72 -10.53 4.92
C ALA A 95 -5.44 -10.48 6.25
N VAL A 96 -4.82 -9.77 7.20
CA VAL A 96 -5.40 -9.49 8.50
C VAL A 96 -5.27 -7.99 8.76
N TYR A 97 -6.38 -7.36 9.08
CA TYR A 97 -6.43 -5.97 9.50
C TYR A 97 -6.79 -5.93 10.97
N ALA A 98 -6.07 -5.15 11.73
CA ALA A 98 -6.34 -4.95 13.14
C ALA A 98 -6.34 -3.46 13.47
N ASN A 99 -7.29 -3.05 14.29
CA ASN A 99 -7.40 -1.68 14.76
C ASN A 99 -7.51 -1.73 16.28
N SER A 100 -6.70 -0.94 16.97
CA SER A 100 -6.69 -0.96 18.43
C SER A 100 -7.98 -0.43 19.03
N ARG A 101 -8.77 0.29 18.24
CA ARG A 101 -10.05 0.81 18.68
C ARG A 101 -11.06 -0.33 18.81
N ALA A 102 -11.57 -0.56 20.00
CA ALA A 102 -12.57 -1.59 20.28
C ALA A 102 -12.12 -3.02 19.88
N GLY A 103 -10.82 -3.22 19.65
CA GLY A 103 -10.32 -4.54 19.26
C GLY A 103 -10.78 -5.01 17.89
N GLU A 104 -11.07 -4.10 16.98
CA GLU A 104 -11.55 -4.45 15.65
C GLU A 104 -10.53 -5.29 14.89
N ARG A 105 -11.01 -6.36 14.27
CA ARG A 105 -10.17 -7.25 13.47
C ARG A 105 -10.96 -7.74 12.26
N LEU A 106 -10.37 -7.62 11.08
CA LEU A 106 -10.97 -8.09 9.84
C LEU A 106 -9.99 -9.00 9.12
N THR A 107 -10.50 -10.01 8.45
CA THR A 107 -9.69 -10.90 7.63
C THR A 107 -10.24 -10.91 6.21
N GLY A 108 -9.37 -11.22 5.26
CA GLY A 108 -9.79 -11.28 3.88
C GLY A 108 -8.64 -11.59 2.95
N ASN A 109 -8.74 -11.09 1.73
CA ASN A 109 -7.77 -11.35 0.68
C ASN A 109 -7.45 -10.07 -0.06
N CYS A 110 -6.21 -9.99 -0.53
CA CYS A 110 -5.73 -8.85 -1.30
C CYS A 110 -5.09 -9.31 -2.59
N THR A 111 -5.11 -8.42 -3.58
CA THR A 111 -4.41 -8.58 -4.84
C THR A 111 -3.41 -7.45 -4.96
N VAL A 112 -2.20 -7.78 -5.37
CA VAL A 112 -1.13 -6.80 -5.59
C VAL A 112 -0.85 -6.77 -7.08
N ILE A 113 -0.95 -5.59 -7.68
CA ILE A 113 -0.75 -5.37 -9.11
C ILE A 113 0.41 -4.41 -9.28
N GLN A 114 1.34 -4.78 -10.15
CA GLN A 114 2.48 -3.94 -10.47
C GLN A 114 2.28 -3.18 -11.77
#